data_ef00cfff3c935e0aa353c349708ebc59
#
_entry.id   ef00cfff3c935e0aa353c349708ebc59
#
_cell.length_a   1.000
_cell.length_b   1.000
_cell.length_c   1.000
_cell.angle_alpha   90.00
_cell.angle_beta   90.00
_cell.angle_gamma   90.00
#
_symmetry.space_group_name_H-M   'P 1'
#
loop_
_entity.id
_entity.type
_entity.pdbx_description
1 polymer ?
#
loop_
_entity_poly.entity_id
_entity_poly.type
_entity_poly.pdbx_seq_one_letter_code
_entity_poly.pdbx_strand_id
1 'polypeptide(L)'
;MRLHAIPLIAATLLAACQPGSDGDSATLDIPEVEAGDLSEETMKSLVEQLSSDAFEGRAPGTAGEEKTLALLTEKFEAAGLKPGNGDSWLQEVPLVAIDATKVSPLTISGGKTDMAFSYRTDMVAASYQEQASIDIKDSEVVFVGYGINAPEKGWNDYDGVDVKGKTVIILVNDPDYETEGLEGPFNGRAMTYYGRWTYKYEEAARQGAAAALIVHDEFPAAYGWNVVESSWTGPQYYPQSENGGSDQTKANGWVQKEVAEKILAAGGQDLAKLSAAAKKKGFKAVDLGLKASLSMENSIEKTMSHNVIGILPGAKRPDEYVLYSAHWDHLGRCTAAADGDDICNGAVDNATGTAALVALAEAFTKAGAPDRSIVFLAVTAEESGLLGSEYYAANPIFPLSQTVGGINMDAFLIAGPSKDITVVGGGKSQLDAFMDAALKKAGRVATAEATPEKGFYYRSDHFSFAKLGVPMLYIDGGEDLVDGGTEAGAAVAKDYTENRYHGPKDEYDPDWNWAGVMGDLQLFYQIGRSMAMSTSWPNWVEGDEFRAIRDKSRSGD
;
A
#
# COMPACT_ATOMS: atom_id res chain seq x y z
N MET A 1 70.93 -40.05 -38.59
CA MET A 1 69.91 -39.03 -38.77
C MET A 1 68.61 -39.78 -39.09
N ARG A 2 67.74 -39.95 -38.13
CA ARG A 2 66.40 -40.53 -38.29
C ARG A 2 65.39 -39.52 -37.81
N LEU A 3 64.57 -38.99 -38.73
CA LEU A 3 63.45 -38.14 -38.41
C LEU A 3 62.34 -39.02 -37.82
N HIS A 4 61.79 -38.63 -36.69
CA HIS A 4 60.58 -39.18 -36.12
C HIS A 4 59.40 -38.25 -36.40
N ALA A 5 58.42 -38.74 -37.13
CA ALA A 5 57.14 -38.07 -37.36
C ALA A 5 56.25 -38.23 -36.14
N ILE A 6 55.67 -37.14 -35.67
CA ILE A 6 54.67 -37.10 -34.61
C ILE A 6 53.28 -37.02 -35.27
N PRO A 7 52.32 -37.88 -34.95
CA PRO A 7 50.95 -37.79 -35.47
C PRO A 7 50.15 -36.71 -34.72
N LEU A 8 49.50 -35.86 -35.50
CA LEU A 8 48.52 -34.85 -35.03
C LEU A 8 47.23 -35.58 -34.66
N ILE A 9 46.83 -35.56 -33.39
CA ILE A 9 45.53 -36.01 -32.92
C ILE A 9 44.60 -34.81 -33.01
N ALA A 10 43.62 -34.90 -33.90
CA ALA A 10 42.49 -33.96 -33.98
C ALA A 10 41.51 -34.25 -32.84
N ALA A 11 41.46 -33.36 -31.88
CA ALA A 11 40.41 -33.38 -30.84
C ALA A 11 39.15 -32.71 -31.37
N THR A 12 38.13 -33.52 -31.66
CA THR A 12 36.77 -33.10 -31.94
C THR A 12 36.14 -32.60 -30.63
N LEU A 13 35.96 -31.29 -30.51
CA LEU A 13 35.13 -30.68 -29.48
C LEU A 13 33.67 -30.96 -29.80
N LEU A 14 33.04 -31.87 -29.04
CA LEU A 14 31.59 -31.97 -28.92
C LEU A 14 31.11 -30.76 -28.12
N ALA A 15 30.52 -29.79 -28.80
CA ALA A 15 29.74 -28.74 -28.15
C ALA A 15 28.46 -29.38 -27.61
N ALA A 16 28.43 -29.60 -26.29
CA ALA A 16 27.20 -29.89 -25.57
C ALA A 16 26.34 -28.63 -25.58
N CYS A 17 25.26 -28.62 -26.34
CA CYS A 17 24.18 -27.66 -26.18
C CYS A 17 23.58 -27.86 -24.79
N GLN A 18 23.92 -26.98 -23.84
CA GLN A 18 23.08 -26.77 -22.69
C GLN A 18 21.78 -26.10 -23.16
N PRO A 19 20.60 -26.56 -22.74
CA PRO A 19 19.40 -25.78 -22.95
C PRO A 19 19.56 -24.51 -22.12
N GLY A 20 19.68 -23.37 -22.81
CA GLY A 20 19.60 -22.05 -22.19
C GLY A 20 18.21 -21.95 -21.57
N SER A 21 18.16 -21.59 -20.31
CA SER A 21 16.96 -21.07 -19.70
C SER A 21 16.64 -19.75 -20.42
N ASP A 22 15.76 -19.79 -21.41
CA ASP A 22 15.10 -18.61 -21.97
C ASP A 22 14.10 -18.10 -20.91
N GLY A 23 14.61 -17.49 -19.85
CA GLY A 23 13.87 -16.69 -18.92
C GLY A 23 13.74 -15.28 -19.48
N ASP A 24 12.57 -14.95 -19.95
CA ASP A 24 11.91 -13.63 -20.03
C ASP A 24 12.77 -12.40 -20.44
N SER A 25 13.48 -12.46 -21.59
CA SER A 25 14.02 -11.27 -22.24
C SER A 25 13.23 -10.86 -23.49
N ALA A 26 11.90 -11.01 -23.46
CA ALA A 26 11.10 -10.38 -24.49
C ALA A 26 11.21 -8.86 -24.33
N THR A 27 11.80 -8.21 -25.33
CA THR A 27 11.88 -6.74 -25.35
C THR A 27 10.47 -6.17 -25.27
N LEU A 28 10.20 -5.35 -24.25
CA LEU A 28 8.92 -4.67 -24.11
C LEU A 28 8.64 -3.77 -25.31
N ASP A 29 7.43 -3.84 -25.82
CA ASP A 29 6.91 -2.89 -26.79
C ASP A 29 6.51 -1.61 -26.04
N ILE A 30 7.32 -0.55 -26.16
CA ILE A 30 7.11 0.74 -25.49
C ILE A 30 6.89 1.81 -26.58
N PRO A 31 5.64 2.04 -26.99
CA PRO A 31 5.33 3.05 -28.00
C PRO A 31 5.69 4.46 -27.52
N GLU A 32 6.32 5.25 -28.41
CA GLU A 32 6.45 6.69 -28.19
C GLU A 32 5.07 7.35 -28.32
N VAL A 33 4.77 8.26 -27.40
CA VAL A 33 3.51 9.00 -27.36
C VAL A 33 3.78 10.49 -27.26
N GLU A 34 2.89 11.28 -27.82
CA GLU A 34 2.96 12.73 -27.75
C GLU A 34 2.51 13.24 -26.37
N ALA A 35 2.78 14.52 -26.12
CA ALA A 35 2.32 15.20 -24.92
C ALA A 35 0.78 15.27 -24.87
N GLY A 36 0.20 15.14 -23.68
CA GLY A 36 -1.23 15.34 -23.46
C GLY A 36 -1.61 16.82 -23.41
N ASP A 37 -2.82 17.14 -23.81
CA ASP A 37 -3.41 18.47 -23.64
C ASP A 37 -4.06 18.56 -22.25
N LEU A 38 -3.22 18.73 -21.22
CA LEU A 38 -3.61 18.81 -19.81
C LEU A 38 -4.02 20.23 -19.44
N SER A 39 -5.09 20.36 -18.65
CA SER A 39 -5.63 21.64 -18.21
C SER A 39 -5.19 21.96 -16.77
N GLU A 40 -4.32 22.97 -16.62
CA GLU A 40 -3.98 23.53 -15.30
C GLU A 40 -5.21 24.14 -14.62
N GLU A 41 -6.13 24.74 -15.39
CA GLU A 41 -7.36 25.32 -14.87
C GLU A 41 -8.28 24.25 -14.27
N THR A 42 -8.37 23.07 -14.89
CA THR A 42 -9.11 21.92 -14.33
C THR A 42 -8.52 21.51 -12.98
N MET A 43 -7.19 21.43 -12.88
CA MET A 43 -6.52 21.11 -11.62
C MET A 43 -6.84 22.14 -10.54
N LYS A 44 -6.60 23.43 -10.82
CA LYS A 44 -6.82 24.51 -9.85
C LYS A 44 -8.26 24.56 -9.35
N SER A 45 -9.22 24.59 -10.29
CA SER A 45 -10.62 24.75 -9.93
C SER A 45 -11.18 23.56 -9.16
N LEU A 46 -10.73 22.33 -9.46
CA LEU A 46 -11.19 21.14 -8.76
C LEU A 46 -10.55 21.02 -7.38
N VAL A 47 -9.25 21.29 -7.23
CA VAL A 47 -8.61 21.27 -5.91
C VAL A 47 -9.22 22.33 -5.01
N GLU A 48 -9.40 23.60 -5.48
CA GLU A 48 -10.07 24.65 -4.73
C GLU A 48 -11.48 24.24 -4.29
N GLN A 49 -12.25 23.63 -5.19
CA GLN A 49 -13.62 23.20 -4.89
C GLN A 49 -13.66 22.05 -3.90
N LEU A 50 -12.89 20.98 -4.14
CA LEU A 50 -12.87 19.78 -3.30
C LEU A 50 -12.35 20.08 -1.89
N SER A 51 -11.37 20.96 -1.74
CA SER A 51 -10.79 21.33 -0.45
C SER A 51 -11.47 22.53 0.20
N SER A 52 -12.65 22.96 -0.28
CA SER A 52 -13.40 24.00 0.40
C SER A 52 -14.20 23.45 1.58
N ASP A 53 -14.46 24.28 2.61
CA ASP A 53 -15.29 23.94 3.76
C ASP A 53 -16.70 23.42 3.38
N ALA A 54 -17.17 23.79 2.18
CA ALA A 54 -18.44 23.29 1.68
C ALA A 54 -18.47 21.77 1.50
N PHE A 55 -17.31 21.13 1.33
CA PHE A 55 -17.15 19.67 1.22
C PHE A 55 -16.83 19.00 2.55
N GLU A 56 -16.72 19.77 3.65
CA GLU A 56 -16.60 19.28 5.02
C GLU A 56 -15.48 18.23 5.21
N GLY A 57 -14.37 18.36 4.46
CA GLY A 57 -13.25 17.43 4.49
C GLY A 57 -13.55 16.03 3.95
N ARG A 58 -14.62 15.84 3.18
CA ARG A 58 -14.94 14.66 2.35
C ARG A 58 -14.89 13.31 3.07
N ALA A 59 -15.24 13.24 4.37
CA ALA A 59 -15.24 11.95 5.06
C ALA A 59 -16.29 10.99 4.49
N PRO A 60 -15.98 9.68 4.41
CA PRO A 60 -16.92 8.65 3.98
C PRO A 60 -18.21 8.61 4.82
N GLY A 61 -19.36 8.41 4.17
CA GLY A 61 -20.68 8.35 4.83
C GLY A 61 -21.23 9.70 5.27
N THR A 62 -20.69 10.82 4.77
CA THR A 62 -21.10 12.18 5.16
C THR A 62 -21.72 12.98 4.00
N ALA A 63 -22.24 14.18 4.29
CA ALA A 63 -22.68 15.11 3.26
C ALA A 63 -21.52 15.58 2.36
N GLY A 64 -20.28 15.55 2.85
CA GLY A 64 -19.07 15.80 2.04
C GLY A 64 -18.87 14.74 0.97
N GLU A 65 -19.08 13.45 1.30
CA GLU A 65 -19.10 12.38 0.30
C GLU A 65 -20.13 12.65 -0.80
N GLU A 66 -21.41 12.90 -0.43
CA GLU A 66 -22.46 13.09 -1.42
C GLU A 66 -22.11 14.18 -2.45
N LYS A 67 -21.54 15.29 -1.98
CA LYS A 67 -21.10 16.40 -2.86
C LYS A 67 -19.93 15.98 -3.75
N THR A 68 -18.97 15.24 -3.20
CA THR A 68 -17.79 14.76 -3.93
C THR A 68 -18.19 13.79 -5.03
N LEU A 69 -19.05 12.79 -4.71
CA LEU A 69 -19.55 11.83 -5.70
C LEU A 69 -20.31 12.52 -6.84
N ALA A 70 -21.16 13.50 -6.51
CA ALA A 70 -21.90 14.25 -7.51
C ALA A 70 -20.97 15.06 -8.42
N LEU A 71 -19.96 15.74 -7.84
CA LEU A 71 -18.97 16.51 -8.59
C LEU A 71 -18.15 15.61 -9.50
N LEU A 72 -17.59 14.52 -9.01
CA LEU A 72 -16.75 13.61 -9.79
C LEU A 72 -17.54 12.97 -10.93
N THR A 73 -18.77 12.53 -10.67
CA THR A 73 -19.66 12.00 -11.71
C THR A 73 -19.88 13.03 -12.82
N GLU A 74 -20.23 14.28 -12.47
CA GLU A 74 -20.39 15.38 -13.44
C GLU A 74 -19.11 15.60 -14.26
N LYS A 75 -17.95 15.62 -13.61
CA LYS A 75 -16.67 15.89 -14.29
C LYS A 75 -16.22 14.75 -15.19
N PHE A 76 -16.40 13.50 -14.77
CA PHE A 76 -16.10 12.34 -15.62
C PHE A 76 -17.02 12.29 -16.85
N GLU A 77 -18.32 12.57 -16.68
CA GLU A 77 -19.25 12.67 -17.80
C GLU A 77 -18.87 13.82 -18.76
N ALA A 78 -18.55 15.00 -18.23
CA ALA A 78 -18.12 16.16 -19.01
C ALA A 78 -16.78 15.91 -19.73
N ALA A 79 -15.86 15.16 -19.14
CA ALA A 79 -14.62 14.71 -19.77
C ALA A 79 -14.85 13.70 -20.91
N GLY A 80 -16.07 13.17 -21.08
CA GLY A 80 -16.44 12.24 -22.15
C GLY A 80 -16.18 10.77 -21.83
N LEU A 81 -16.00 10.42 -20.57
CA LEU A 81 -15.96 9.03 -20.11
C LEU A 81 -17.35 8.38 -20.18
N LYS A 82 -17.37 7.06 -20.01
CA LYS A 82 -18.59 6.29 -19.78
C LYS A 82 -18.62 5.82 -18.32
N PRO A 83 -19.82 5.56 -17.77
CA PRO A 83 -19.94 4.91 -16.46
C PRO A 83 -19.17 3.58 -16.45
N GLY A 84 -18.41 3.32 -15.38
CA GLY A 84 -17.58 2.12 -15.24
C GLY A 84 -18.35 0.91 -14.70
N ASN A 85 -19.52 1.09 -14.08
CA ASN A 85 -20.31 0.03 -13.46
C ASN A 85 -21.68 -0.12 -14.16
N GLY A 86 -21.69 -0.66 -15.37
CA GLY A 86 -22.91 -0.71 -16.21
C GLY A 86 -23.38 0.69 -16.57
N ASP A 87 -24.56 1.07 -16.08
CA ASP A 87 -25.10 2.43 -16.24
C ASP A 87 -24.78 3.35 -15.04
N SER A 88 -24.07 2.85 -14.02
CA SER A 88 -23.68 3.57 -12.81
C SER A 88 -22.23 4.02 -12.85
N TRP A 89 -21.96 5.20 -12.32
CA TRP A 89 -20.62 5.69 -12.02
C TRP A 89 -20.09 5.16 -10.70
N LEU A 90 -20.96 4.58 -9.85
CA LEU A 90 -20.67 4.24 -8.47
C LEU A 90 -20.57 2.73 -8.27
N GLN A 91 -19.60 2.32 -7.47
CA GLN A 91 -19.54 1.00 -6.83
C GLN A 91 -19.78 1.19 -5.33
N GLU A 92 -20.80 0.56 -4.80
CA GLU A 92 -21.06 0.52 -3.35
C GLU A 92 -19.90 -0.17 -2.64
N VAL A 93 -19.42 0.47 -1.57
CA VAL A 93 -18.39 -0.05 -0.67
C VAL A 93 -19.00 -0.16 0.72
N PRO A 94 -19.50 -1.33 1.10
CA PRO A 94 -20.07 -1.53 2.42
C PRO A 94 -18.97 -1.55 3.48
N LEU A 95 -19.05 -0.65 4.45
CA LEU A 95 -18.08 -0.49 5.54
C LEU A 95 -18.70 -0.87 6.88
N VAL A 96 -17.88 -1.36 7.79
CA VAL A 96 -18.21 -1.55 9.19
C VAL A 96 -17.19 -0.85 10.07
N ALA A 97 -17.67 -0.04 11.01
CA ALA A 97 -16.86 0.53 12.09
C ALA A 97 -17.03 -0.33 13.33
N ILE A 98 -15.92 -0.80 13.90
CA ILE A 98 -15.89 -1.57 15.15
C ILE A 98 -15.09 -0.76 16.16
N ASP A 99 -15.76 -0.28 17.21
CA ASP A 99 -15.13 0.48 18.29
C ASP A 99 -15.09 -0.37 19.57
N ALA A 100 -13.89 -0.66 20.06
CA ALA A 100 -13.67 -1.34 21.31
C ALA A 100 -13.94 -0.40 22.49
N THR A 101 -15.20 -0.23 22.84
CA THR A 101 -15.69 0.71 23.88
C THR A 101 -15.20 0.34 25.29
N LYS A 102 -14.84 -0.92 25.50
CA LYS A 102 -14.27 -1.41 26.77
C LYS A 102 -13.30 -2.54 26.49
N VAL A 103 -12.07 -2.38 26.94
CA VAL A 103 -11.00 -3.37 26.82
C VAL A 103 -10.47 -3.71 28.21
N SER A 104 -10.44 -5.01 28.55
CA SER A 104 -9.84 -5.46 29.80
C SER A 104 -8.30 -5.30 29.75
N PRO A 105 -7.60 -5.26 30.91
CA PRO A 105 -6.17 -5.50 30.88
C PRO A 105 -5.84 -6.84 30.23
N LEU A 106 -4.72 -6.90 29.48
CA LEU A 106 -4.13 -8.14 29.01
C LEU A 106 -3.53 -8.85 30.23
N THR A 107 -4.06 -10.03 30.59
CA THR A 107 -3.52 -10.83 31.68
C THR A 107 -2.70 -11.97 31.14
N ILE A 108 -1.51 -12.20 31.76
CA ILE A 108 -0.61 -13.30 31.44
C ILE A 108 -0.42 -14.14 32.71
N SER A 109 -0.71 -15.42 32.61
CA SER A 109 -0.61 -16.41 33.71
C SER A 109 0.24 -17.60 33.31
N GLY A 110 0.54 -18.49 34.26
CA GLY A 110 1.36 -19.68 34.05
C GLY A 110 2.85 -19.48 34.34
N GLY A 111 3.29 -18.24 34.56
CA GLY A 111 4.64 -17.95 35.06
C GLY A 111 4.76 -18.03 36.59
N LYS A 112 5.86 -17.48 37.15
CA LYS A 112 6.05 -17.37 38.59
C LYS A 112 5.03 -16.47 39.28
N THR A 113 4.57 -15.45 38.57
CA THR A 113 3.59 -14.43 39.01
C THR A 113 2.71 -14.07 37.84
N ASP A 114 1.41 -13.94 38.06
CA ASP A 114 0.50 -13.42 37.08
C ASP A 114 0.75 -11.94 36.85
N MET A 115 0.60 -11.49 35.60
CA MET A 115 0.82 -10.11 35.17
C MET A 115 -0.44 -9.57 34.55
N ALA A 116 -0.66 -8.24 34.66
CA ALA A 116 -1.72 -7.53 33.99
C ALA A 116 -1.14 -6.25 33.36
N PHE A 117 -1.48 -6.02 32.09
CA PHE A 117 -1.02 -4.89 31.28
C PHE A 117 -2.19 -4.01 30.88
N SER A 118 -2.06 -2.73 31.12
CA SER A 118 -3.13 -1.75 30.96
C SER A 118 -3.36 -1.39 29.49
N TYR A 119 -4.64 -1.33 29.08
CA TYR A 119 -5.03 -0.83 27.77
C TYR A 119 -4.56 0.62 27.58
N ARG A 120 -4.14 0.98 26.38
CA ARG A 120 -3.53 2.21 25.89
C ARG A 120 -2.08 2.42 26.38
N THR A 121 -1.81 2.25 27.67
CA THR A 121 -0.47 2.51 28.25
C THR A 121 0.52 1.42 27.89
N ASP A 122 0.15 0.15 28.08
CA ASP A 122 1.05 -1.00 27.90
C ASP A 122 0.78 -1.76 26.58
N MET A 123 -0.48 -1.73 26.15
CA MET A 123 -0.95 -2.43 24.96
C MET A 123 -2.18 -1.74 24.37
N VAL A 124 -2.44 -2.00 23.08
CA VAL A 124 -3.70 -1.70 22.42
C VAL A 124 -4.26 -2.97 21.78
N ALA A 125 -5.58 -3.03 21.62
CA ALA A 125 -6.25 -4.14 20.95
C ALA A 125 -7.54 -3.69 20.28
N ALA A 126 -7.83 -4.30 19.13
CA ALA A 126 -9.07 -4.17 18.38
C ALA A 126 -9.48 -5.54 17.82
N SER A 127 -10.69 -5.65 17.33
CA SER A 127 -11.20 -6.85 16.67
C SER A 127 -11.62 -6.54 15.24
N TYR A 128 -11.35 -7.45 14.31
CA TYR A 128 -11.85 -7.41 12.93
C TYR A 128 -13.13 -8.24 12.78
N GLN A 129 -13.58 -8.88 13.89
CA GLN A 129 -14.82 -9.64 13.89
C GLN A 129 -16.00 -8.77 14.30
N GLU A 130 -17.10 -8.82 13.54
CA GLU A 130 -18.36 -8.11 13.82
C GLU A 130 -19.09 -8.75 15.01
N GLN A 131 -18.45 -8.75 16.19
CA GLN A 131 -18.98 -9.32 17.42
C GLN A 131 -19.05 -8.26 18.51
N ALA A 132 -20.22 -8.10 19.14
CA ALA A 132 -20.42 -7.15 20.24
C ALA A 132 -19.55 -7.46 21.48
N SER A 133 -19.04 -8.68 21.60
CA SER A 133 -18.18 -9.11 22.70
C SER A 133 -17.15 -10.10 22.21
N ILE A 134 -15.90 -9.87 22.54
CA ILE A 134 -14.76 -10.76 22.30
C ILE A 134 -14.26 -11.26 23.65
N ASP A 135 -14.05 -12.57 23.76
CA ASP A 135 -13.44 -13.19 24.93
C ASP A 135 -12.35 -14.17 24.51
N ILE A 136 -11.14 -13.90 24.96
CA ILE A 136 -9.97 -14.77 24.85
C ILE A 136 -9.61 -15.17 26.27
N LYS A 137 -9.71 -16.45 26.56
CA LYS A 137 -9.50 -16.97 27.91
C LYS A 137 -8.44 -18.07 27.90
N ASP A 138 -7.44 -17.91 28.73
CA ASP A 138 -6.38 -18.91 28.95
C ASP A 138 -5.72 -19.42 27.64
N SER A 139 -5.60 -18.56 26.62
CA SER A 139 -4.99 -18.86 25.34
C SER A 139 -3.48 -19.05 25.49
N GLU A 140 -2.94 -20.18 25.03
CA GLU A 140 -1.49 -20.45 25.06
C GLU A 140 -0.71 -19.40 24.28
N VAL A 141 0.45 -18.97 24.79
CA VAL A 141 1.26 -17.90 24.20
C VAL A 141 2.47 -18.45 23.47
N VAL A 142 2.60 -18.11 22.19
CA VAL A 142 3.70 -18.54 21.31
C VAL A 142 4.42 -17.33 20.73
N PHE A 143 5.74 -17.30 20.81
CA PHE A 143 6.56 -16.33 20.08
C PHE A 143 6.91 -16.89 18.70
N VAL A 144 6.50 -16.20 17.64
CA VAL A 144 6.63 -16.67 16.25
C VAL A 144 7.65 -15.85 15.44
N GLY A 145 8.62 -15.20 16.11
CA GLY A 145 9.61 -14.38 15.42
C GLY A 145 8.97 -13.24 14.64
N TYR A 146 9.26 -13.13 13.35
CA TYR A 146 8.65 -12.13 12.47
C TYR A 146 7.28 -12.57 11.90
N GLY A 147 6.84 -13.81 12.20
CA GLY A 147 5.55 -14.33 11.75
C GLY A 147 5.42 -14.41 10.23
N ILE A 148 6.51 -14.71 9.53
CA ILE A 148 6.57 -14.74 8.06
C ILE A 148 6.41 -16.15 7.53
N ASN A 149 5.57 -16.29 6.48
CA ASN A 149 5.45 -17.47 5.65
C ASN A 149 5.61 -17.07 4.19
N ALA A 150 6.85 -17.17 3.68
CA ALA A 150 7.26 -16.77 2.33
C ALA A 150 7.86 -17.98 1.59
N PRO A 151 7.01 -18.83 0.96
CA PRO A 151 7.45 -20.05 0.29
C PRO A 151 8.48 -19.81 -0.82
N GLU A 152 8.35 -18.73 -1.58
CA GLU A 152 9.27 -18.35 -2.67
C GLU A 152 10.69 -18.02 -2.16
N LYS A 153 10.79 -17.59 -0.88
CA LYS A 153 12.05 -17.36 -0.17
C LYS A 153 12.47 -18.60 0.65
N GLY A 154 11.61 -19.64 0.69
CA GLY A 154 11.76 -20.83 1.53
C GLY A 154 11.84 -20.44 3.01
N TRP A 155 11.06 -19.48 3.44
CA TRP A 155 10.98 -18.97 4.82
C TRP A 155 9.61 -19.28 5.41
N ASN A 156 9.59 -19.85 6.62
CA ASN A 156 8.35 -20.12 7.36
C ASN A 156 8.61 -20.13 8.87
N ASP A 157 8.18 -19.06 9.55
CA ASP A 157 8.32 -18.92 11.01
C ASP A 157 7.30 -19.77 11.79
N TYR A 158 6.26 -20.27 11.10
CA TYR A 158 5.24 -21.15 11.68
C TYR A 158 5.56 -22.65 11.48
N ASP A 159 6.71 -22.99 10.85
CA ASP A 159 7.04 -24.38 10.56
C ASP A 159 7.21 -25.22 11.84
N GLY A 160 6.42 -26.29 11.94
CA GLY A 160 6.44 -27.23 13.05
C GLY A 160 5.72 -26.78 14.32
N VAL A 161 4.96 -25.67 14.28
CA VAL A 161 4.12 -25.21 15.41
C VAL A 161 2.65 -25.12 14.98
N ASP A 162 1.75 -25.56 15.84
CA ASP A 162 0.32 -25.31 15.70
C ASP A 162 -0.06 -24.14 16.60
N VAL A 163 -0.48 -23.04 15.98
CA VAL A 163 -0.93 -21.81 16.69
C VAL A 163 -2.44 -21.65 16.70
N LYS A 164 -3.19 -22.63 16.23
CA LYS A 164 -4.65 -22.56 16.19
C LYS A 164 -5.23 -22.35 17.58
N GLY A 165 -6.00 -21.25 17.71
CA GLY A 165 -6.62 -20.85 18.98
C GLY A 165 -5.65 -20.29 20.02
N LYS A 166 -4.38 -20.07 19.67
CA LYS A 166 -3.35 -19.50 20.55
C LYS A 166 -3.18 -17.99 20.33
N THR A 167 -2.52 -17.35 21.28
CA THR A 167 -2.06 -15.96 21.17
C THR A 167 -0.63 -15.95 20.65
N VAL A 168 -0.37 -15.28 19.54
CA VAL A 168 0.98 -15.15 18.99
C VAL A 168 1.58 -13.79 19.31
N ILE A 169 2.89 -13.77 19.64
CA ILE A 169 3.70 -12.55 19.81
C ILE A 169 4.63 -12.48 18.61
N ILE A 170 4.63 -11.34 17.91
CA ILE A 170 5.24 -11.16 16.59
C ILE A 170 6.12 -9.92 16.60
N LEU A 171 7.32 -9.99 16.00
CA LEU A 171 8.17 -8.83 15.74
C LEU A 171 7.67 -8.06 14.52
N VAL A 172 7.70 -6.72 14.59
CA VAL A 172 7.40 -5.85 13.45
C VAL A 172 8.59 -5.79 12.48
N ASN A 173 8.33 -5.41 11.23
CA ASN A 173 9.30 -5.29 10.14
C ASN A 173 9.86 -6.64 9.64
N ASP A 174 10.90 -6.61 8.81
CA ASP A 174 11.53 -7.77 8.18
C ASP A 174 12.76 -8.25 8.97
N PRO A 175 13.20 -9.51 8.79
CA PRO A 175 14.36 -10.04 9.51
C PRO A 175 15.68 -9.30 9.25
N ASP A 176 15.82 -8.62 8.10
CA ASP A 176 17.05 -7.95 7.66
C ASP A 176 16.95 -6.41 7.61
N TYR A 177 15.90 -5.81 8.22
CA TYR A 177 15.65 -4.37 8.21
C TYR A 177 16.81 -3.49 8.75
N GLU A 178 17.73 -4.06 9.53
CA GLU A 178 18.90 -3.36 10.06
C GLU A 178 20.08 -3.32 9.06
N THR A 179 19.96 -3.94 7.88
CA THR A 179 20.98 -3.94 6.85
C THR A 179 21.10 -2.55 6.23
N GLU A 180 22.31 -2.03 6.03
CA GLU A 180 22.50 -0.71 5.42
C GLU A 180 22.09 -0.65 3.94
N GLY A 181 22.22 -1.78 3.23
CA GLY A 181 21.90 -1.91 1.80
C GLY A 181 20.49 -2.46 1.55
N LEU A 182 20.19 -2.66 0.27
CA LEU A 182 18.94 -3.28 -0.21
C LEU A 182 19.13 -4.77 -0.53
N GLU A 183 20.26 -5.36 -0.17
CA GLU A 183 20.56 -6.76 -0.40
C GLU A 183 20.20 -7.60 0.83
N GLY A 184 19.50 -8.71 0.60
CA GLY A 184 19.11 -9.62 1.66
C GLY A 184 17.90 -10.47 1.27
N PRO A 185 17.50 -11.43 2.09
CA PRO A 185 16.34 -12.28 1.81
C PRO A 185 15.02 -11.49 1.74
N PHE A 186 14.94 -10.33 2.38
CA PHE A 186 13.78 -9.44 2.39
C PHE A 186 14.17 -8.01 1.94
N ASN A 187 15.04 -7.90 0.94
CA ASN A 187 15.49 -6.64 0.35
C ASN A 187 16.25 -5.71 1.32
N GLY A 188 16.91 -6.28 2.32
CA GLY A 188 17.71 -5.53 3.29
C GLY A 188 16.87 -4.50 4.04
N ARG A 189 17.32 -3.23 4.08
CA ARG A 189 16.60 -2.20 4.82
C ARG A 189 15.22 -1.81 4.23
N ALA A 190 14.96 -2.11 2.95
CA ALA A 190 13.66 -1.80 2.35
C ALA A 190 12.61 -2.78 2.88
N MET A 191 11.56 -2.24 3.52
CA MET A 191 10.46 -3.06 4.01
C MET A 191 9.79 -3.80 2.84
N THR A 192 9.56 -5.10 3.02
CA THR A 192 8.67 -5.87 2.15
C THR A 192 7.24 -5.91 2.70
N TYR A 193 6.29 -6.48 1.94
CA TYR A 193 4.96 -6.73 2.48
C TYR A 193 4.99 -7.58 3.76
N TYR A 194 5.92 -8.52 3.84
CA TYR A 194 6.09 -9.36 5.04
C TYR A 194 6.44 -8.54 6.30
N GLY A 195 7.10 -7.39 6.14
CA GLY A 195 7.44 -6.47 7.23
C GLY A 195 6.27 -5.66 7.76
N ARG A 196 5.21 -5.49 6.97
CA ARG A 196 4.04 -4.70 7.36
C ARG A 196 3.27 -5.34 8.52
N TRP A 197 2.78 -4.50 9.43
CA TRP A 197 1.96 -4.94 10.56
C TRP A 197 0.65 -5.60 10.10
N THR A 198 0.05 -5.14 9.00
CA THR A 198 -1.14 -5.75 8.39
C THR A 198 -0.90 -7.20 8.01
N TYR A 199 0.23 -7.50 7.34
CA TYR A 199 0.60 -8.87 7.00
C TYR A 199 0.69 -9.79 8.24
N LYS A 200 1.22 -9.26 9.37
CA LYS A 200 1.36 -10.05 10.60
C LYS A 200 0.02 -10.58 11.10
N TYR A 201 -1.01 -9.73 11.05
CA TYR A 201 -2.38 -10.13 11.44
C TYR A 201 -3.01 -11.07 10.43
N GLU A 202 -2.85 -10.78 9.15
CA GLU A 202 -3.36 -11.66 8.09
C GLU A 202 -2.76 -13.06 8.15
N GLU A 203 -1.43 -13.17 8.35
CA GLU A 203 -0.80 -14.48 8.45
C GLU A 203 -1.18 -15.19 9.73
N ALA A 204 -1.25 -14.49 10.87
CA ALA A 204 -1.74 -15.07 12.11
C ALA A 204 -3.17 -15.64 11.97
N ALA A 205 -4.06 -14.92 11.26
CA ALA A 205 -5.40 -15.37 10.93
C ALA A 205 -5.38 -16.62 10.02
N ARG A 206 -4.57 -16.61 8.94
CA ARG A 206 -4.38 -17.79 8.07
C ARG A 206 -3.88 -19.03 8.82
N GLN A 207 -3.06 -18.83 9.83
CA GLN A 207 -2.56 -19.89 10.72
C GLN A 207 -3.58 -20.26 11.83
N GLY A 208 -4.71 -19.55 11.93
CA GLY A 208 -5.80 -19.83 12.87
C GLY A 208 -5.55 -19.37 14.30
N ALA A 209 -4.64 -18.43 14.52
CA ALA A 209 -4.41 -17.84 15.85
C ALA A 209 -5.66 -17.15 16.39
N ALA A 210 -5.88 -17.19 17.71
CA ALA A 210 -6.97 -16.48 18.37
C ALA A 210 -6.65 -15.00 18.56
N ALA A 211 -5.40 -14.66 18.82
CA ALA A 211 -4.94 -13.29 18.93
C ALA A 211 -3.54 -13.13 18.35
N ALA A 212 -3.26 -11.95 17.84
CA ALA A 212 -1.95 -11.55 17.36
C ALA A 212 -1.51 -10.22 18.02
N LEU A 213 -0.37 -10.25 18.70
CA LEU A 213 0.19 -9.12 19.43
C LEU A 213 1.57 -8.78 18.82
N ILE A 214 1.67 -7.61 18.19
CA ILE A 214 2.92 -7.14 17.60
C ILE A 214 3.73 -6.41 18.66
N VAL A 215 5.02 -6.70 18.73
CA VAL A 215 5.95 -5.99 19.60
C VAL A 215 6.28 -4.64 18.98
N HIS A 216 5.90 -3.54 19.65
CA HIS A 216 6.29 -2.20 19.25
C HIS A 216 7.72 -1.92 19.71
N ASP A 217 8.59 -1.70 18.74
CA ASP A 217 9.91 -1.10 18.90
C ASP A 217 9.99 0.07 17.92
N GLU A 218 10.35 1.26 18.40
CA GLU A 218 10.21 2.52 17.66
C GLU A 218 10.97 2.52 16.33
N PHE A 219 12.21 2.01 16.33
CA PHE A 219 13.03 2.01 15.12
C PHE A 219 12.44 1.12 14.00
N PRO A 220 12.11 -0.17 14.22
CA PRO A 220 11.53 -0.99 13.16
C PRO A 220 10.07 -0.67 12.84
N ALA A 221 9.31 -0.06 13.76
CA ALA A 221 7.96 0.42 13.49
C ALA A 221 7.95 1.71 12.68
N ALA A 222 9.01 2.50 12.76
CA ALA A 222 9.18 3.83 12.16
C ALA A 222 8.29 4.94 12.74
N TYR A 223 7.68 4.71 13.90
CA TYR A 223 6.89 5.70 14.65
C TYR A 223 6.86 5.35 16.15
N GLY A 224 6.56 6.36 16.97
CA GLY A 224 6.48 6.21 18.43
C GLY A 224 5.18 5.53 18.88
N TRP A 225 5.13 5.13 20.16
CA TRP A 225 3.94 4.51 20.77
C TRP A 225 2.68 5.38 20.71
N ASN A 226 2.83 6.70 20.78
CA ASN A 226 1.71 7.64 20.67
C ASN A 226 0.91 7.48 19.37
N VAL A 227 1.58 7.16 18.27
CA VAL A 227 0.93 6.88 16.98
C VAL A 227 0.12 5.58 17.05
N VAL A 228 0.71 4.53 17.64
CA VAL A 228 -0.01 3.26 17.85
C VAL A 228 -1.21 3.47 18.76
N GLU A 229 -1.05 4.19 19.87
CA GLU A 229 -2.12 4.46 20.82
C GLU A 229 -3.29 5.19 20.12
N SER A 230 -3.01 6.27 19.39
CA SER A 230 -4.06 7.06 18.72
C SER A 230 -4.74 6.30 17.60
N SER A 231 -3.99 5.56 16.78
CA SER A 231 -4.53 4.84 15.62
C SER A 231 -5.33 3.58 15.99
N TRP A 232 -5.09 3.01 17.17
CA TRP A 232 -5.74 1.76 17.63
C TRP A 232 -6.82 1.99 18.70
N THR A 233 -7.24 3.22 18.89
CA THR A 233 -8.31 3.60 19.82
C THR A 233 -9.42 4.34 19.09
N GLY A 234 -10.67 4.09 19.46
CA GLY A 234 -11.85 4.57 18.73
C GLY A 234 -12.26 3.63 17.60
N PRO A 235 -13.18 4.06 16.74
CA PRO A 235 -13.69 3.24 15.64
C PRO A 235 -12.59 2.81 14.67
N GLN A 236 -12.55 1.51 14.36
CA GLN A 236 -11.71 0.93 13.33
C GLN A 236 -12.62 0.51 12.17
N TYR A 237 -12.28 0.92 10.96
CA TYR A 237 -13.10 0.68 9.77
C TYR A 237 -12.57 -0.51 8.99
N TYR A 238 -13.50 -1.30 8.45
CA TYR A 238 -13.20 -2.48 7.61
C TYR A 238 -14.26 -2.61 6.52
N PRO A 239 -13.95 -3.25 5.37
CA PRO A 239 -14.97 -3.69 4.46
C PRO A 239 -15.88 -4.72 5.15
N GLN A 240 -17.19 -4.60 4.97
CA GLN A 240 -18.11 -5.63 5.46
C GLN A 240 -17.83 -6.95 4.74
N SER A 241 -17.74 -8.02 5.52
CA SER A 241 -17.58 -9.37 5.00
C SER A 241 -18.84 -10.21 5.21
N GLU A 242 -19.13 -11.16 4.31
CA GLU A 242 -20.30 -12.04 4.42
C GLU A 242 -20.28 -12.89 5.70
N ASN A 243 -19.08 -13.22 6.20
CA ASN A 243 -18.88 -14.04 7.38
C ASN A 243 -18.72 -13.24 8.68
N GLY A 244 -18.83 -11.88 8.63
CA GLY A 244 -18.65 -10.99 9.77
C GLY A 244 -17.24 -11.05 10.35
N GLY A 245 -16.21 -11.32 9.54
CA GLY A 245 -14.81 -11.42 9.96
C GLY A 245 -14.46 -12.67 10.76
N SER A 246 -15.28 -13.73 10.70
CA SER A 246 -15.07 -14.96 11.50
C SER A 246 -13.80 -15.74 11.12
N ASP A 247 -13.20 -15.46 9.98
CA ASP A 247 -11.91 -15.97 9.49
C ASP A 247 -10.71 -15.16 9.99
N GLN A 248 -10.97 -14.01 10.61
CA GLN A 248 -9.94 -13.17 11.23
C GLN A 248 -9.61 -13.64 12.66
N THR A 249 -8.48 -13.23 13.20
CA THR A 249 -8.20 -13.38 14.63
C THR A 249 -9.26 -12.66 15.46
N LYS A 250 -9.56 -13.17 16.66
CA LYS A 250 -10.51 -12.51 17.57
C LYS A 250 -10.01 -11.15 18.06
N ALA A 251 -8.69 -11.03 18.27
CA ALA A 251 -8.06 -9.78 18.69
C ALA A 251 -6.73 -9.59 17.97
N ASN A 252 -6.53 -8.38 17.48
CA ASN A 252 -5.26 -7.87 16.97
C ASN A 252 -4.80 -6.72 17.86
N GLY A 253 -3.50 -6.58 18.07
CA GLY A 253 -3.02 -5.50 18.92
C GLY A 253 -1.51 -5.38 18.92
N TRP A 254 -1.06 -4.36 19.65
CA TRP A 254 0.35 -4.09 19.89
C TRP A 254 0.65 -4.13 21.36
N VAL A 255 1.84 -4.55 21.71
CA VAL A 255 2.40 -4.44 23.07
C VAL A 255 3.70 -3.66 23.02
N GLN A 256 3.94 -2.78 23.99
CA GLN A 256 5.24 -2.12 24.10
C GLN A 256 6.37 -3.13 24.27
N LYS A 257 7.58 -2.81 23.81
CA LYS A 257 8.76 -3.67 23.89
C LYS A 257 9.03 -4.16 25.30
N GLU A 258 8.93 -3.28 26.29
CA GLU A 258 9.13 -3.59 27.71
C GLU A 258 8.07 -4.57 28.25
N VAL A 259 6.87 -4.54 27.68
CA VAL A 259 5.79 -5.51 27.99
C VAL A 259 6.17 -6.87 27.42
N ALA A 260 6.58 -6.92 26.15
CA ALA A 260 7.04 -8.16 25.52
C ALA A 260 8.24 -8.78 26.26
N GLU A 261 9.22 -7.96 26.69
CA GLU A 261 10.36 -8.41 27.50
C GLU A 261 9.91 -9.08 28.80
N LYS A 262 8.94 -8.49 29.51
CA LYS A 262 8.37 -9.08 30.74
C LYS A 262 7.66 -10.40 30.47
N ILE A 263 6.86 -10.47 29.40
CA ILE A 263 6.14 -11.69 29.02
C ILE A 263 7.13 -12.80 28.68
N LEU A 264 8.12 -12.54 27.82
CA LEU A 264 9.11 -13.54 27.43
C LEU A 264 9.95 -14.01 28.63
N ALA A 265 10.36 -13.06 29.49
CA ALA A 265 11.10 -13.40 30.71
C ALA A 265 10.29 -14.30 31.66
N ALA A 266 8.98 -14.11 31.77
CA ALA A 266 8.12 -15.00 32.57
C ALA A 266 8.06 -16.43 31.99
N GLY A 267 8.14 -16.56 30.65
CA GLY A 267 8.31 -17.85 29.95
C GLY A 267 9.76 -18.37 29.92
N GLY A 268 10.68 -17.74 30.68
CA GLY A 268 12.08 -18.18 30.75
C GLY A 268 12.91 -17.84 29.51
N GLN A 269 12.44 -16.90 28.68
CA GLN A 269 13.07 -16.50 27.44
C GLN A 269 13.61 -15.05 27.54
N ASP A 270 14.49 -14.69 26.62
CA ASP A 270 15.09 -13.37 26.48
C ASP A 270 14.73 -12.79 25.09
N LEU A 271 14.05 -11.66 25.06
CA LEU A 271 13.56 -11.07 23.81
C LEU A 271 14.70 -10.77 22.84
N ALA A 272 15.80 -10.17 23.30
CA ALA A 272 16.93 -9.83 22.43
C ALA A 272 17.57 -11.07 21.79
N LYS A 273 17.69 -12.16 22.55
CA LYS A 273 18.23 -13.43 22.03
C LYS A 273 17.29 -14.07 21.02
N LEU A 274 15.98 -14.07 21.29
CA LEU A 274 14.99 -14.63 20.37
C LEU A 274 14.86 -13.77 19.11
N SER A 275 14.89 -12.44 19.22
CA SER A 275 14.90 -11.53 18.06
C SER A 275 16.14 -11.78 17.18
N ALA A 276 17.33 -11.93 17.78
CA ALA A 276 18.54 -12.26 17.03
C ALA A 276 18.49 -13.66 16.37
N ALA A 277 17.78 -14.62 16.98
CA ALA A 277 17.56 -15.93 16.38
C ALA A 277 16.54 -15.87 15.24
N ALA A 278 15.48 -15.09 15.40
CA ALA A 278 14.41 -14.91 14.40
C ALA A 278 14.89 -14.25 13.09
N LYS A 279 16.02 -13.52 13.10
CA LYS A 279 16.69 -12.99 11.90
C LYS A 279 17.30 -14.07 11.00
N LYS A 280 17.27 -15.33 11.41
CA LYS A 280 17.93 -16.42 10.68
C LYS A 280 16.90 -17.36 10.07
N LYS A 281 17.07 -17.68 8.80
CA LYS A 281 16.27 -18.70 8.12
C LYS A 281 16.30 -20.03 8.92
N GLY A 282 15.10 -20.61 9.08
CA GLY A 282 14.94 -21.86 9.86
C GLY A 282 14.75 -21.62 11.37
N PHE A 283 14.50 -20.38 11.77
CA PHE A 283 13.99 -20.08 13.12
C PHE A 283 12.81 -21.00 13.45
N LYS A 284 12.67 -21.38 14.69
CA LYS A 284 11.53 -22.16 15.18
C LYS A 284 10.78 -21.36 16.24
N ALA A 285 9.48 -21.26 16.07
CA ALA A 285 8.60 -20.63 17.05
C ALA A 285 8.76 -21.26 18.44
N VAL A 286 8.54 -20.46 19.47
CA VAL A 286 8.78 -20.85 20.87
C VAL A 286 7.48 -20.79 21.67
N ASP A 287 7.00 -21.92 22.15
CA ASP A 287 5.94 -21.98 23.15
C ASP A 287 6.49 -21.45 24.49
N LEU A 288 5.84 -20.43 25.04
CA LEU A 288 6.30 -19.77 26.25
C LEU A 288 5.81 -20.48 27.54
N GLY A 289 4.93 -21.47 27.42
CA GLY A 289 4.30 -22.12 28.56
C GLY A 289 3.40 -21.21 29.39
N LEU A 290 2.98 -20.08 28.80
CA LEU A 290 2.16 -19.05 29.42
C LEU A 290 0.76 -19.06 28.81
N LYS A 291 -0.17 -18.38 29.46
CA LYS A 291 -1.54 -18.20 28.99
C LYS A 291 -1.92 -16.72 29.01
N ALA A 292 -2.58 -16.28 27.95
CA ALA A 292 -3.09 -14.92 27.80
C ALA A 292 -4.63 -14.90 27.92
N SER A 293 -5.16 -13.86 28.55
CA SER A 293 -6.59 -13.58 28.54
C SER A 293 -6.85 -12.08 28.28
N LEU A 294 -7.86 -11.81 27.43
CA LEU A 294 -8.26 -10.46 27.04
C LEU A 294 -9.74 -10.50 26.66
N SER A 295 -10.50 -9.49 27.08
CA SER A 295 -11.90 -9.32 26.66
C SER A 295 -12.17 -7.90 26.17
N MET A 296 -13.08 -7.77 25.20
CA MET A 296 -13.52 -6.49 24.65
C MET A 296 -15.04 -6.46 24.52
N GLU A 297 -15.63 -5.28 24.75
CA GLU A 297 -17.00 -4.95 24.37
C GLU A 297 -16.93 -3.97 23.20
N ASN A 298 -17.62 -4.25 22.10
CA ASN A 298 -17.57 -3.48 20.87
C ASN A 298 -18.91 -2.84 20.56
N SER A 299 -18.92 -1.59 20.11
CA SER A 299 -20.01 -1.06 19.29
C SER A 299 -19.70 -1.34 17.82
N ILE A 300 -20.74 -1.61 17.04
CA ILE A 300 -20.62 -1.97 15.63
C ILE A 300 -21.60 -1.10 14.85
N GLU A 301 -21.06 -0.31 13.93
CA GLU A 301 -21.84 0.55 13.05
C GLU A 301 -21.56 0.17 11.59
N LYS A 302 -22.63 0.05 10.79
CA LYS A 302 -22.49 -0.25 9.36
C LYS A 302 -22.84 1.00 8.56
N THR A 303 -22.01 1.31 7.60
CA THR A 303 -22.22 2.44 6.69
C THR A 303 -21.95 2.00 5.27
N MET A 304 -22.38 2.83 4.30
CA MET A 304 -22.14 2.64 2.90
C MET A 304 -21.34 3.83 2.39
N SER A 305 -20.27 3.56 1.67
CA SER A 305 -19.56 4.57 0.90
C SER A 305 -19.41 4.09 -0.56
N HIS A 306 -18.74 4.85 -1.42
CA HIS A 306 -18.72 4.56 -2.86
C HIS A 306 -17.38 4.89 -3.50
N ASN A 307 -16.92 3.96 -4.35
CA ASN A 307 -15.91 4.30 -5.37
C ASN A 307 -16.59 4.94 -6.59
N VAL A 308 -15.93 5.89 -7.24
CA VAL A 308 -16.39 6.49 -8.51
C VAL A 308 -15.54 5.94 -9.65
N ILE A 309 -16.19 5.43 -10.71
CA ILE A 309 -15.50 4.72 -11.77
C ILE A 309 -15.94 5.24 -13.14
N GLY A 310 -14.99 5.77 -13.89
CA GLY A 310 -15.15 6.15 -15.29
C GLY A 310 -14.28 5.29 -16.20
N ILE A 311 -14.73 5.05 -17.43
CA ILE A 311 -13.96 4.30 -18.43
C ILE A 311 -13.92 5.05 -19.76
N LEU A 312 -12.72 5.10 -20.36
CA LEU A 312 -12.52 5.42 -21.78
C LEU A 312 -12.30 4.11 -22.54
N PRO A 313 -13.27 3.60 -23.30
CA PRO A 313 -13.14 2.32 -23.99
C PRO A 313 -12.02 2.32 -25.04
N GLY A 314 -11.25 1.24 -25.09
CA GLY A 314 -10.20 1.02 -26.07
C GLY A 314 -10.75 0.75 -27.47
N ALA A 315 -10.01 1.18 -28.50
CA ALA A 315 -10.43 1.04 -29.90
C ALA A 315 -10.16 -0.38 -30.48
N LYS A 316 -9.16 -1.11 -29.97
CA LYS A 316 -8.76 -2.43 -30.53
C LYS A 316 -8.82 -3.55 -29.50
N ARG A 317 -8.53 -3.26 -28.24
CA ARG A 317 -8.48 -4.22 -27.13
C ARG A 317 -9.27 -3.67 -25.94
N PRO A 318 -10.61 -3.55 -26.09
CA PRO A 318 -11.45 -2.90 -25.09
C PRO A 318 -11.53 -3.66 -23.76
N ASP A 319 -11.17 -4.95 -23.74
CA ASP A 319 -11.18 -5.82 -22.57
C ASP A 319 -9.80 -5.90 -21.88
N GLU A 320 -8.83 -5.09 -22.30
CA GLU A 320 -7.55 -4.91 -21.63
C GLU A 320 -7.50 -3.51 -21.02
N TYR A 321 -7.12 -3.40 -19.74
CA TYR A 321 -7.30 -2.17 -18.97
C TYR A 321 -5.97 -1.61 -18.48
N VAL A 322 -5.83 -0.27 -18.56
CA VAL A 322 -4.84 0.51 -17.82
C VAL A 322 -5.59 1.28 -16.74
N LEU A 323 -5.13 1.19 -15.49
CA LEU A 323 -5.81 1.77 -14.33
C LEU A 323 -5.12 3.05 -13.86
N TYR A 324 -5.90 4.11 -13.62
CA TYR A 324 -5.51 5.25 -12.81
C TYR A 324 -6.35 5.28 -11.55
N SER A 325 -5.70 5.41 -10.38
CA SER A 325 -6.37 5.52 -9.09
C SER A 325 -5.91 6.74 -8.31
N ALA A 326 -6.83 7.27 -7.51
CA ALA A 326 -6.61 8.26 -6.46
C ALA A 326 -7.75 8.16 -5.47
N HIS A 327 -7.52 8.47 -4.19
CA HIS A 327 -8.63 8.54 -3.25
C HIS A 327 -9.27 9.92 -3.25
N TRP A 328 -10.59 9.95 -3.08
CA TRP A 328 -11.36 11.17 -3.05
C TRP A 328 -11.69 11.61 -1.62
N ASP A 329 -11.61 10.72 -0.65
CA ASP A 329 -11.91 10.99 0.75
C ASP A 329 -10.78 11.74 1.47
N HIS A 330 -11.11 12.33 2.62
CA HIS A 330 -10.17 12.79 3.61
C HIS A 330 -10.81 12.68 5.00
N LEU A 331 -10.17 13.26 6.02
CA LEU A 331 -10.50 13.00 7.43
C LEU A 331 -11.81 13.66 7.91
N GLY A 332 -12.40 14.56 7.13
CA GLY A 332 -13.59 15.27 7.57
C GLY A 332 -13.29 16.28 8.68
N ARG A 333 -14.03 16.17 9.80
CA ARG A 333 -13.75 16.99 10.96
C ARG A 333 -12.68 16.35 11.83
N CYS A 334 -11.70 17.13 12.20
CA CYS A 334 -10.52 16.73 12.94
C CYS A 334 -10.31 17.58 14.20
N THR A 335 -9.17 17.44 14.87
CA THR A 335 -8.84 18.28 16.04
C THR A 335 -8.69 19.72 15.61
N ALA A 336 -9.48 20.62 16.21
CA ALA A 336 -9.45 22.04 15.88
C ALA A 336 -8.05 22.65 16.06
N ALA A 337 -7.64 23.43 15.07
CA ALA A 337 -6.44 24.27 15.13
C ALA A 337 -6.60 25.41 16.15
N ALA A 338 -5.52 26.15 16.42
CA ALA A 338 -5.52 27.22 17.41
C ALA A 338 -6.47 28.39 17.08
N ASP A 339 -6.83 28.58 15.81
CA ASP A 339 -7.79 29.57 15.31
C ASP A 339 -9.24 29.09 15.35
N GLY A 340 -9.46 27.82 15.68
CA GLY A 340 -10.77 27.18 15.82
C GLY A 340 -11.25 26.43 14.57
N ASP A 341 -10.44 26.39 13.51
CA ASP A 341 -10.72 25.57 12.34
C ASP A 341 -10.61 24.08 12.68
N ASP A 342 -11.68 23.33 12.40
CA ASP A 342 -11.81 21.89 12.70
C ASP A 342 -12.11 21.05 11.45
N ILE A 343 -11.96 21.62 10.24
CA ILE A 343 -12.16 20.88 8.99
C ILE A 343 -10.81 20.52 8.40
N CYS A 344 -10.53 19.23 8.26
CA CYS A 344 -9.38 18.74 7.51
C CYS A 344 -9.75 18.71 6.03
N ASN A 345 -9.45 19.79 5.33
CA ASN A 345 -9.88 19.99 3.94
C ASN A 345 -9.10 19.14 2.92
N GLY A 346 -7.87 18.70 3.23
CA GLY A 346 -7.09 17.80 2.39
C GLY A 346 -6.90 18.32 0.97
N ALA A 347 -6.32 19.52 0.84
CA ALA A 347 -6.09 20.13 -0.46
C ALA A 347 -5.00 19.41 -1.24
N VAL A 348 -3.89 19.09 -0.58
CA VAL A 348 -2.82 18.27 -1.16
C VAL A 348 -3.22 16.80 -1.06
N ASP A 349 -3.69 16.37 0.09
CA ASP A 349 -4.07 14.98 0.42
C ASP A 349 -5.60 14.84 0.52
N ASN A 350 -6.35 14.37 -0.51
CA ASN A 350 -5.86 14.08 -1.85
C ASN A 350 -6.79 14.71 -2.91
N ALA A 351 -7.16 16.00 -2.69
CA ALA A 351 -7.88 16.71 -3.74
C ALA A 351 -7.03 16.85 -5.01
N THR A 352 -5.68 16.90 -4.87
CA THR A 352 -4.76 16.96 -6.02
C THR A 352 -4.83 15.71 -6.89
N GLY A 353 -4.72 14.51 -6.30
CA GLY A 353 -4.81 13.25 -7.05
C GLY A 353 -6.20 13.02 -7.65
N THR A 354 -7.25 13.39 -6.90
CA THR A 354 -8.63 13.33 -7.39
C THR A 354 -8.84 14.26 -8.59
N ALA A 355 -8.34 15.50 -8.55
CA ALA A 355 -8.39 16.44 -9.69
C ALA A 355 -7.58 15.92 -10.88
N ALA A 356 -6.45 15.27 -10.61
CA ALA A 356 -5.58 14.66 -11.63
C ALA A 356 -6.30 13.58 -12.44
N LEU A 357 -7.16 12.74 -11.82
CA LEU A 357 -8.00 11.78 -12.56
C LEU A 357 -8.85 12.48 -13.62
N VAL A 358 -9.46 13.61 -13.30
CA VAL A 358 -10.31 14.37 -14.24
C VAL A 358 -9.46 15.00 -15.34
N ALA A 359 -8.35 15.67 -15.00
CA ALA A 359 -7.47 16.30 -15.97
C ALA A 359 -6.86 15.30 -16.97
N LEU A 360 -6.48 14.11 -16.49
CA LEU A 360 -6.02 13.00 -17.32
C LEU A 360 -7.15 12.47 -18.21
N ALA A 361 -8.36 12.27 -17.67
CA ALA A 361 -9.52 11.84 -18.45
C ALA A 361 -9.83 12.79 -19.62
N GLU A 362 -9.81 14.10 -19.39
CA GLU A 362 -9.96 15.11 -20.42
C GLU A 362 -8.88 14.99 -21.50
N ALA A 363 -7.60 14.88 -21.10
CA ALA A 363 -6.48 14.76 -22.03
C ALA A 363 -6.55 13.48 -22.88
N PHE A 364 -6.89 12.35 -22.26
CA PHE A 364 -7.06 11.07 -22.97
C PHE A 364 -8.21 11.12 -23.97
N THR A 365 -9.34 11.70 -23.59
CA THR A 365 -10.52 11.82 -24.47
C THR A 365 -10.24 12.74 -25.66
N LYS A 366 -9.58 13.89 -25.43
CA LYS A 366 -9.13 14.81 -26.49
C LYS A 366 -8.19 14.14 -27.47
N ALA A 367 -7.28 13.28 -26.99
CA ALA A 367 -6.33 12.54 -27.83
C ALA A 367 -6.97 11.37 -28.60
N GLY A 368 -8.23 11.03 -28.32
CA GLY A 368 -8.97 9.91 -28.89
C GLY A 368 -8.65 8.58 -28.23
N ALA A 369 -9.55 7.60 -28.42
CA ALA A 369 -9.47 6.30 -27.80
C ALA A 369 -8.13 5.58 -28.08
N PRO A 370 -7.42 5.12 -27.04
CA PRO A 370 -6.22 4.29 -27.22
C PRO A 370 -6.59 2.86 -27.65
N ASP A 371 -5.61 2.00 -27.84
CA ASP A 371 -5.87 0.59 -28.22
C ASP A 371 -6.56 -0.18 -27.08
N ARG A 372 -6.09 -0.03 -25.83
CA ARG A 372 -6.67 -0.58 -24.60
C ARG A 372 -7.59 0.42 -23.92
N SER A 373 -8.51 -0.06 -23.12
CA SER A 373 -9.35 0.78 -22.28
C SER A 373 -8.55 1.42 -21.13
N ILE A 374 -8.97 2.62 -20.72
CA ILE A 374 -8.42 3.29 -19.53
C ILE A 374 -9.53 3.41 -18.50
N VAL A 375 -9.25 2.95 -17.28
CA VAL A 375 -10.15 3.04 -16.13
C VAL A 375 -9.64 4.16 -15.22
N PHE A 376 -10.52 5.08 -14.86
CA PHE A 376 -10.29 6.13 -13.87
C PHE A 376 -11.11 5.78 -12.63
N LEU A 377 -10.44 5.52 -11.52
CA LEU A 377 -11.00 5.02 -10.29
C LEU A 377 -10.69 5.96 -9.13
N ALA A 378 -11.69 6.71 -8.68
CA ALA A 378 -11.59 7.48 -7.44
C ALA A 378 -12.13 6.63 -6.29
N VAL A 379 -11.27 6.20 -5.38
CA VAL A 379 -11.61 5.30 -4.27
C VAL A 379 -11.99 6.06 -3.02
N THR A 380 -12.76 5.40 -2.16
CA THR A 380 -13.18 5.89 -0.84
C THR A 380 -12.33 5.29 0.27
N ALA A 381 -12.35 5.92 1.45
CA ALA A 381 -11.85 5.37 2.71
C ALA A 381 -10.38 4.88 2.64
N GLU A 382 -9.54 5.59 1.89
CA GLU A 382 -8.08 5.39 1.89
C GLU A 382 -7.53 5.66 3.29
N GLU A 383 -7.93 6.79 3.88
CA GLU A 383 -7.54 7.29 5.19
C GLU A 383 -7.89 6.34 6.35
N SER A 384 -8.83 5.44 6.09
CA SER A 384 -9.25 4.40 7.03
C SER A 384 -8.54 3.06 6.81
N GLY A 385 -7.56 2.99 5.90
CA GLY A 385 -6.74 1.81 5.63
C GLY A 385 -6.95 1.19 4.25
N LEU A 386 -7.05 1.99 3.19
CA LEU A 386 -7.13 1.57 1.78
C LEU A 386 -8.43 0.81 1.44
N LEU A 387 -9.53 1.08 2.16
CA LEU A 387 -10.70 0.18 2.14
C LEU A 387 -11.44 0.16 0.80
N GLY A 388 -11.53 1.30 0.11
CA GLY A 388 -12.18 1.39 -1.19
C GLY A 388 -11.42 0.66 -2.29
N SER A 389 -10.10 0.81 -2.32
CA SER A 389 -9.25 0.07 -3.25
C SER A 389 -9.17 -1.42 -2.92
N GLU A 390 -9.14 -1.80 -1.63
CA GLU A 390 -9.20 -3.19 -1.19
C GLU A 390 -10.51 -3.84 -1.62
N TYR A 391 -11.63 -3.14 -1.40
CA TYR A 391 -12.94 -3.63 -1.82
C TYR A 391 -13.04 -3.80 -3.34
N TYR A 392 -12.56 -2.79 -4.11
CA TYR A 392 -12.53 -2.91 -5.57
C TYR A 392 -11.65 -4.07 -6.02
N ALA A 393 -10.47 -4.23 -5.45
CA ALA A 393 -9.54 -5.30 -5.81
C ALA A 393 -10.11 -6.71 -5.51
N ALA A 394 -10.88 -6.85 -4.41
CA ALA A 394 -11.58 -8.08 -4.05
C ALA A 394 -12.85 -8.31 -4.90
N ASN A 395 -13.53 -7.22 -5.34
CA ASN A 395 -14.78 -7.25 -6.10
C ASN A 395 -14.65 -6.43 -7.39
N PRO A 396 -13.72 -6.75 -8.30
CA PRO A 396 -13.36 -5.90 -9.42
C PRO A 396 -14.46 -5.88 -10.48
N ILE A 397 -14.88 -4.67 -10.91
CA ILE A 397 -15.78 -4.50 -12.04
C ILE A 397 -15.08 -4.88 -13.34
N PHE A 398 -13.81 -4.52 -13.47
CA PHE A 398 -12.94 -4.93 -14.57
C PHE A 398 -11.93 -5.96 -14.05
N PRO A 399 -11.88 -7.19 -14.63
CA PRO A 399 -11.05 -8.27 -14.12
C PRO A 399 -9.57 -7.87 -13.94
N LEU A 400 -8.99 -8.13 -12.78
CA LEU A 400 -7.58 -7.81 -12.50
C LEU A 400 -6.63 -8.59 -13.42
N SER A 401 -7.00 -9.80 -13.85
CA SER A 401 -6.25 -10.58 -14.85
C SER A 401 -6.18 -9.90 -16.22
N GLN A 402 -7.10 -8.98 -16.52
CA GLN A 402 -7.16 -8.18 -17.74
C GLN A 402 -6.61 -6.76 -17.53
N THR A 403 -6.26 -6.38 -16.30
CA THR A 403 -5.60 -5.11 -16.00
C THR A 403 -4.10 -5.25 -16.27
N VAL A 404 -3.61 -4.47 -17.23
CA VAL A 404 -2.21 -4.53 -17.70
C VAL A 404 -1.24 -3.99 -16.66
N GLY A 405 -1.63 -2.90 -16.02
CA GLY A 405 -0.93 -2.21 -14.97
C GLY A 405 -1.64 -0.91 -14.65
N GLY A 406 -1.14 -0.16 -13.68
CA GLY A 406 -1.76 1.11 -13.30
C GLY A 406 -0.80 2.10 -12.66
N ILE A 407 -1.33 3.28 -12.40
CA ILE A 407 -0.66 4.41 -11.74
C ILE A 407 -1.57 4.90 -10.64
N ASN A 408 -1.05 5.00 -9.42
CA ASN A 408 -1.74 5.62 -8.29
C ASN A 408 -1.22 7.04 -8.09
N MET A 409 -2.12 7.95 -7.75
CA MET A 409 -1.82 9.36 -7.53
C MET A 409 -2.30 9.76 -6.14
N ASP A 410 -1.36 10.17 -5.31
CA ASP A 410 -1.61 10.46 -3.91
C ASP A 410 -0.73 11.63 -3.46
N ALA A 411 -1.36 12.71 -2.98
CA ALA A 411 -0.71 13.86 -2.37
C ALA A 411 0.37 14.56 -3.24
N PHE A 412 0.00 15.16 -4.37
CA PHE A 412 0.94 15.98 -5.15
C PHE A 412 1.40 17.23 -4.39
N LEU A 413 2.64 17.23 -3.91
CA LEU A 413 3.23 18.42 -3.30
C LEU A 413 3.42 19.55 -4.31
N ILE A 414 2.93 20.74 -3.98
CA ILE A 414 3.01 21.91 -4.84
C ILE A 414 4.33 22.67 -4.59
N ALA A 415 5.43 22.07 -4.99
CA ALA A 415 6.78 22.59 -4.76
C ALA A 415 7.40 23.33 -5.95
N GLY A 416 6.74 23.33 -7.13
CA GLY A 416 7.28 23.80 -8.39
C GLY A 416 8.04 22.71 -9.18
N PRO A 417 8.62 23.04 -10.36
CA PRO A 417 9.26 22.05 -11.22
C PRO A 417 10.50 21.41 -10.59
N SER A 418 10.68 20.10 -10.77
CA SER A 418 11.83 19.32 -10.34
C SER A 418 12.57 18.67 -11.52
N LYS A 419 13.85 18.36 -11.34
CA LYS A 419 14.70 17.67 -12.32
C LYS A 419 14.58 16.15 -12.22
N ASP A 420 13.97 15.68 -11.16
CA ASP A 420 13.77 14.27 -10.84
C ASP A 420 12.29 13.96 -10.51
N ILE A 421 12.01 12.69 -10.32
CA ILE A 421 10.81 12.18 -9.64
C ILE A 421 11.24 11.19 -8.57
N THR A 422 10.47 11.04 -7.52
CA THR A 422 10.68 10.01 -6.51
C THR A 422 9.84 8.79 -6.85
N VAL A 423 10.49 7.63 -6.97
CA VAL A 423 9.80 6.35 -7.25
C VAL A 423 9.71 5.55 -5.97
N VAL A 424 8.51 5.39 -5.47
CA VAL A 424 8.25 4.58 -4.28
C VAL A 424 8.17 3.11 -4.69
N GLY A 425 9.04 2.27 -4.13
CA GLY A 425 9.14 0.86 -4.49
C GLY A 425 9.69 0.62 -5.91
N GLY A 426 10.57 1.49 -6.41
CA GLY A 426 11.22 1.33 -7.71
C GLY A 426 11.99 0.02 -7.85
N GLY A 427 12.06 -0.54 -9.07
CA GLY A 427 12.71 -1.81 -9.37
C GLY A 427 11.84 -3.04 -9.14
N LYS A 428 10.57 -2.90 -8.75
CA LYS A 428 9.68 -4.03 -8.47
C LYS A 428 9.02 -4.60 -9.74
N SER A 429 8.83 -3.79 -10.77
CA SER A 429 8.09 -4.23 -11.96
C SER A 429 8.67 -3.72 -13.28
N GLN A 430 8.27 -4.36 -14.38
CA GLN A 430 8.61 -3.91 -15.74
C GLN A 430 7.92 -2.60 -16.15
N LEU A 431 7.02 -2.04 -15.32
CA LEU A 431 6.45 -0.71 -15.55
C LEU A 431 7.51 0.39 -15.49
N ASP A 432 8.61 0.17 -14.75
CA ASP A 432 9.74 1.09 -14.70
C ASP A 432 10.30 1.43 -16.09
N ALA A 433 10.27 0.47 -17.03
CA ALA A 433 10.73 0.72 -18.38
C ALA A 433 9.85 1.73 -19.16
N PHE A 434 8.53 1.73 -18.91
CA PHE A 434 7.62 2.74 -19.48
C PHE A 434 7.85 4.12 -18.84
N MET A 435 8.08 4.13 -17.54
CA MET A 435 8.45 5.34 -16.79
C MET A 435 9.77 5.93 -17.28
N ASP A 436 10.81 5.11 -17.40
CA ASP A 436 12.13 5.53 -17.87
C ASP A 436 12.09 6.14 -19.28
N ALA A 437 11.26 5.57 -20.17
CA ALA A 437 11.07 6.11 -21.52
C ALA A 437 10.43 7.51 -21.48
N ALA A 438 9.44 7.73 -20.62
CA ALA A 438 8.79 9.03 -20.43
C ALA A 438 9.76 10.04 -19.79
N LEU A 439 10.48 9.66 -18.75
CA LEU A 439 11.49 10.49 -18.07
C LEU A 439 12.59 10.93 -19.01
N LYS A 440 13.11 10.02 -19.83
CA LYS A 440 14.13 10.34 -20.83
C LYS A 440 13.63 11.40 -21.82
N LYS A 441 12.38 11.32 -22.24
CA LYS A 441 11.76 12.32 -23.13
C LYS A 441 11.60 13.68 -22.43
N ALA A 442 11.27 13.67 -21.14
CA ALA A 442 11.10 14.88 -20.32
C ALA A 442 12.46 15.48 -19.88
N GLY A 443 13.58 14.77 -20.04
CA GLY A 443 14.90 15.21 -19.55
C GLY A 443 15.01 15.17 -18.02
N ARG A 444 14.19 14.32 -17.36
CA ARG A 444 14.18 14.10 -15.90
C ARG A 444 14.77 12.73 -15.57
N VAL A 445 15.05 12.50 -14.30
CA VAL A 445 15.60 11.23 -13.79
C VAL A 445 14.72 10.68 -12.69
N ALA A 446 14.73 9.35 -12.52
CA ALA A 446 14.13 8.70 -11.36
C ALA A 446 15.10 8.70 -10.18
N THR A 447 14.62 9.02 -9.00
CA THR A 447 15.31 8.87 -7.72
C THR A 447 14.54 7.88 -6.86
N ALA A 448 15.27 7.07 -6.08
CA ALA A 448 14.65 6.16 -5.13
C ALA A 448 14.17 6.94 -3.89
N GLU A 449 13.13 6.44 -3.26
CA GLU A 449 12.68 6.96 -1.96
C GLU A 449 13.82 6.94 -0.92
N ALA A 450 13.90 7.99 -0.10
CA ALA A 450 14.98 8.15 0.86
C ALA A 450 14.89 7.18 2.06
N THR A 451 13.69 6.76 2.42
CA THR A 451 13.39 5.96 3.62
C THR A 451 12.57 4.70 3.32
N PRO A 452 13.11 3.75 2.50
CA PRO A 452 12.38 2.55 2.09
C PRO A 452 12.03 1.63 3.28
N GLU A 453 12.73 1.76 4.40
CA GLU A 453 12.44 1.05 5.66
C GLU A 453 11.10 1.44 6.29
N LYS A 454 10.53 2.59 5.91
CA LYS A 454 9.20 3.02 6.37
C LYS A 454 8.05 2.35 5.62
N GLY A 455 8.35 1.67 4.50
CA GLY A 455 7.38 0.90 3.71
C GLY A 455 6.26 1.73 3.10
N PHE A 456 6.57 2.93 2.58
CA PHE A 456 5.57 3.80 1.93
C PHE A 456 4.87 3.11 0.77
N TYR A 457 5.56 2.21 0.05
CA TYR A 457 4.94 1.41 -1.01
C TYR A 457 3.68 0.64 -0.56
N TYR A 458 3.51 0.36 0.72
CA TYR A 458 2.38 -0.41 1.27
C TYR A 458 1.36 0.48 1.99
N ARG A 459 1.37 1.81 1.74
CA ARG A 459 0.55 2.77 2.48
C ARG A 459 -0.43 3.56 1.63
N SER A 460 -0.50 3.29 0.32
CA SER A 460 -1.47 3.92 -0.58
C SER A 460 -2.15 2.89 -1.48
N ASP A 461 -3.20 3.28 -2.18
CA ASP A 461 -4.17 2.45 -2.88
C ASP A 461 -3.61 1.50 -3.95
N HIS A 462 -2.46 1.82 -4.57
CA HIS A 462 -1.79 0.92 -5.52
C HIS A 462 -1.50 -0.45 -4.90
N PHE A 463 -1.28 -0.49 -3.60
CA PHE A 463 -0.94 -1.71 -2.89
C PHE A 463 -2.06 -2.74 -2.92
N SER A 464 -3.32 -2.33 -2.84
CA SER A 464 -4.48 -3.22 -2.94
C SER A 464 -4.49 -4.02 -4.24
N PHE A 465 -4.09 -3.41 -5.35
CA PHE A 465 -3.96 -4.05 -6.65
C PHE A 465 -2.69 -4.89 -6.75
N ALA A 466 -1.55 -4.38 -6.25
CA ALA A 466 -0.28 -5.06 -6.22
C ALA A 466 -0.37 -6.40 -5.47
N LYS A 467 -1.03 -6.39 -4.30
CA LYS A 467 -1.30 -7.57 -3.47
C LYS A 467 -2.05 -8.69 -4.22
N LEU A 468 -2.85 -8.32 -5.21
CA LEU A 468 -3.55 -9.26 -6.11
C LEU A 468 -2.87 -9.43 -7.47
N GLY A 469 -1.61 -9.01 -7.59
CA GLY A 469 -0.72 -9.30 -8.69
C GLY A 469 -0.71 -8.28 -9.83
N VAL A 470 -1.47 -7.18 -9.77
CA VAL A 470 -1.45 -6.14 -10.81
C VAL A 470 -0.24 -5.23 -10.59
N PRO A 471 0.69 -5.10 -11.57
CA PRO A 471 1.78 -4.14 -11.45
C PRO A 471 1.25 -2.70 -11.38
N MET A 472 1.70 -1.96 -10.38
CA MET A 472 1.29 -0.58 -10.15
C MET A 472 2.52 0.31 -9.96
N LEU A 473 2.48 1.52 -10.50
CA LEU A 473 3.44 2.57 -10.20
C LEU A 473 2.88 3.50 -9.12
N TYR A 474 3.75 3.86 -8.20
CA TYR A 474 3.54 4.93 -7.24
C TYR A 474 4.73 5.90 -7.34
N ILE A 475 4.46 7.12 -7.79
CA ILE A 475 5.47 8.10 -8.14
C ILE A 475 5.07 9.42 -7.49
N ASP A 476 5.99 9.99 -6.72
CA ASP A 476 5.87 11.31 -6.12
C ASP A 476 6.65 12.36 -6.91
N GLY A 477 6.34 13.63 -6.72
CA GLY A 477 7.14 14.74 -7.22
C GLY A 477 8.59 14.65 -6.73
N GLY A 478 9.53 15.12 -7.56
CA GLY A 478 10.95 15.09 -7.22
C GLY A 478 11.34 16.14 -6.18
N GLU A 479 12.42 15.87 -5.46
CA GLU A 479 12.98 16.79 -4.47
C GLU A 479 14.06 17.73 -5.04
N ASP A 480 14.71 17.40 -6.18
CA ASP A 480 15.69 18.31 -6.82
C ASP A 480 14.97 19.38 -7.64
N LEU A 481 14.42 20.38 -6.93
CA LEU A 481 13.71 21.47 -7.59
C LEU A 481 14.61 22.25 -8.54
N VAL A 482 14.03 22.75 -9.63
CA VAL A 482 14.75 23.62 -10.58
C VAL A 482 15.26 24.87 -9.86
N ASP A 483 14.44 25.44 -8.99
CA ASP A 483 14.77 26.58 -8.15
C ASP A 483 15.04 26.11 -6.72
N GLY A 484 16.31 26.15 -6.29
CA GLY A 484 16.73 25.83 -4.93
C GLY A 484 17.21 24.39 -4.68
N GLY A 485 17.07 23.49 -5.67
CA GLY A 485 17.59 22.12 -5.57
C GLY A 485 16.95 21.27 -4.48
N THR A 486 17.65 20.22 -4.06
CA THR A 486 17.18 19.25 -3.06
C THR A 486 16.94 19.87 -1.68
N GLU A 487 17.66 20.95 -1.30
CA GLU A 487 17.44 21.62 -0.03
C GLU A 487 16.05 22.30 0.02
N ALA A 488 15.65 22.94 -1.08
CA ALA A 488 14.34 23.58 -1.19
C ALA A 488 13.21 22.53 -1.22
N GLY A 489 13.35 21.44 -1.97
CA GLY A 489 12.38 20.36 -2.00
C GLY A 489 12.19 19.70 -0.63
N ALA A 490 13.28 19.35 0.04
CA ALA A 490 13.22 18.79 1.40
C ALA A 490 12.56 19.75 2.40
N ALA A 491 12.77 21.06 2.25
CA ALA A 491 12.11 22.07 3.12
C ALA A 491 10.59 22.10 2.90
N VAL A 492 10.12 22.00 1.64
CA VAL A 492 8.69 21.94 1.31
C VAL A 492 8.06 20.64 1.86
N ALA A 493 8.69 19.50 1.62
CA ALA A 493 8.19 18.22 2.12
C ALA A 493 8.12 18.18 3.65
N LYS A 494 9.12 18.75 4.32
CA LYS A 494 9.15 18.87 5.77
C LYS A 494 8.04 19.81 6.29
N ASP A 495 7.85 20.99 5.67
CA ASP A 495 6.79 21.93 6.07
C ASP A 495 5.42 21.28 5.94
N TYR A 496 5.18 20.59 4.83
CA TYR A 496 3.93 19.87 4.62
C TYR A 496 3.71 18.81 5.71
N THR A 497 4.68 17.93 5.93
CA THR A 497 4.55 16.81 6.88
C THR A 497 4.39 17.28 8.34
N GLU A 498 5.11 18.34 8.75
CA GLU A 498 5.08 18.81 10.13
C GLU A 498 3.92 19.76 10.44
N ASN A 499 3.38 20.46 9.44
CA ASN A 499 2.47 21.59 9.71
C ASN A 499 1.10 21.45 9.04
N ARG A 500 0.94 20.61 8.01
CA ARG A 500 -0.28 20.54 7.19
C ARG A 500 -0.88 19.14 7.14
N TYR A 501 -0.05 18.13 6.88
CA TYR A 501 -0.48 16.74 6.65
C TYR A 501 -1.42 16.24 7.77
N HIS A 502 -2.58 15.75 7.38
CA HIS A 502 -3.66 15.28 8.26
C HIS A 502 -4.12 16.35 9.27
N GLY A 503 -4.12 17.61 8.87
CA GLY A 503 -4.53 18.71 9.71
C GLY A 503 -5.33 19.80 8.97
N PRO A 504 -6.01 20.70 9.70
CA PRO A 504 -6.83 21.77 9.10
C PRO A 504 -6.04 22.74 8.20
N LYS A 505 -4.71 22.71 8.27
CA LYS A 505 -3.86 23.59 7.44
C LYS A 505 -3.53 23.05 6.06
N ASP A 506 -4.02 21.87 5.68
CA ASP A 506 -3.94 21.38 4.30
C ASP A 506 -5.03 22.03 3.47
N GLU A 507 -4.82 23.32 3.18
CA GLU A 507 -5.72 24.23 2.50
C GLU A 507 -5.20 24.58 1.11
N TYR A 508 -6.12 24.91 0.19
CA TYR A 508 -5.78 25.45 -1.12
C TYR A 508 -5.16 26.85 -1.01
N ASP A 509 -4.07 27.07 -1.74
CA ASP A 509 -3.42 28.37 -1.85
C ASP A 509 -3.45 28.85 -3.33
N PRO A 510 -4.11 29.97 -3.65
CA PRO A 510 -4.18 30.48 -5.01
C PRO A 510 -2.82 30.86 -5.61
N ASP A 511 -1.81 31.07 -4.78
CA ASP A 511 -0.44 31.43 -5.19
C ASP A 511 0.44 30.21 -5.47
N TRP A 512 -0.07 28.99 -5.41
CA TRP A 512 0.65 27.75 -5.71
C TRP A 512 1.27 27.73 -7.11
N ASN A 513 2.50 27.24 -7.21
CA ASN A 513 3.20 27.03 -8.48
C ASN A 513 2.90 25.65 -9.07
N TRP A 514 1.89 25.58 -9.90
CA TRP A 514 1.40 24.33 -10.50
C TRP A 514 2.33 23.71 -11.56
N ALA A 515 3.37 24.41 -12.01
CA ALA A 515 4.22 23.93 -13.10
C ALA A 515 4.90 22.58 -12.82
N GLY A 516 5.20 22.28 -11.54
CA GLY A 516 5.71 20.97 -11.12
C GLY A 516 4.70 19.85 -11.33
N VAL A 517 3.53 19.99 -10.71
CA VAL A 517 2.42 19.03 -10.82
C VAL A 517 2.00 18.82 -12.28
N MET A 518 1.91 19.89 -13.08
CA MET A 518 1.59 19.76 -14.51
C MET A 518 2.66 18.96 -15.28
N GLY A 519 3.93 19.11 -14.90
CA GLY A 519 5.03 18.32 -15.43
C GLY A 519 4.94 16.84 -15.05
N ASP A 520 4.55 16.54 -13.81
CA ASP A 520 4.35 15.16 -13.31
C ASP A 520 3.13 14.52 -13.99
N LEU A 521 2.01 15.22 -14.11
CA LEU A 521 0.84 14.73 -14.83
C LEU A 521 1.14 14.44 -16.31
N GLN A 522 2.03 15.24 -16.93
CA GLN A 522 2.48 14.95 -18.29
C GLN A 522 3.22 13.62 -18.39
N LEU A 523 4.06 13.28 -17.39
CA LEU A 523 4.69 11.95 -17.30
C LEU A 523 3.65 10.85 -17.13
N PHE A 524 2.70 11.02 -16.22
CA PHE A 524 1.63 10.03 -15.97
C PHE A 524 0.78 9.78 -17.22
N TYR A 525 0.41 10.85 -17.94
CA TYR A 525 -0.26 10.73 -19.22
C TYR A 525 0.56 9.90 -20.23
N GLN A 526 1.86 10.22 -20.37
CA GLN A 526 2.73 9.53 -21.34
C GLN A 526 2.94 8.05 -20.98
N ILE A 527 3.16 7.74 -19.70
CA ILE A 527 3.30 6.36 -19.21
C ILE A 527 2.04 5.55 -19.52
N GLY A 528 0.87 6.04 -19.08
CA GLY A 528 -0.38 5.32 -19.27
C GLY A 528 -0.81 5.25 -20.73
N ARG A 529 -0.58 6.30 -21.54
CA ARG A 529 -0.85 6.27 -22.97
C ARG A 529 0.04 5.25 -23.68
N SER A 530 1.32 5.17 -23.32
CA SER A 530 2.25 4.19 -23.87
C SER A 530 1.82 2.76 -23.51
N MET A 531 1.46 2.50 -22.23
CA MET A 531 0.89 1.21 -21.83
C MET A 531 -0.40 0.87 -22.60
N ALA A 532 -1.28 1.84 -22.80
CA ALA A 532 -2.55 1.62 -23.48
C ALA A 532 -2.38 1.36 -24.99
N MET A 533 -1.32 1.85 -25.61
CA MET A 533 -0.97 1.59 -27.02
C MET A 533 -0.11 0.33 -27.20
N SER A 534 0.62 -0.10 -26.16
CA SER A 534 1.53 -1.25 -26.15
C SER A 534 0.81 -2.58 -26.36
N THR A 535 1.51 -3.56 -26.92
CA THR A 535 1.10 -4.97 -26.96
C THR A 535 1.64 -5.79 -25.80
N SER A 536 2.64 -5.25 -25.07
CA SER A 536 3.28 -5.92 -23.94
C SER A 536 2.36 -5.99 -22.70
N TRP A 537 2.66 -7.01 -21.88
CA TRP A 537 2.05 -7.19 -20.56
C TRP A 537 3.15 -7.12 -19.51
N PRO A 538 3.40 -5.94 -18.93
CA PRO A 538 4.39 -5.80 -17.86
C PRO A 538 4.10 -6.75 -16.70
N ASN A 539 5.16 -7.29 -16.10
CA ASN A 539 5.09 -8.19 -14.96
C ASN A 539 5.98 -7.67 -13.82
N TRP A 540 5.87 -8.25 -12.66
CA TRP A 540 6.79 -8.08 -11.55
C TRP A 540 8.15 -8.69 -11.90
N VAL A 541 9.22 -8.19 -11.32
CA VAL A 541 10.56 -8.77 -11.49
C VAL A 541 10.63 -10.16 -10.86
N GLU A 542 11.60 -10.97 -11.27
CA GLU A 542 11.79 -12.30 -10.69
C GLU A 542 12.15 -12.20 -9.20
N GLY A 543 11.47 -12.97 -8.35
CA GLY A 543 11.65 -12.97 -6.90
C GLY A 543 10.84 -11.90 -6.14
N ASP A 544 10.07 -11.07 -6.85
CA ASP A 544 9.11 -10.18 -6.18
C ASP A 544 7.93 -10.97 -5.59
N GLU A 545 7.45 -10.55 -4.42
CA GLU A 545 6.39 -11.21 -3.66
C GLU A 545 5.04 -11.32 -4.39
N PHE A 546 4.78 -10.45 -5.37
CA PHE A 546 3.51 -10.40 -6.11
C PHE A 546 3.55 -11.16 -7.44
N ARG A 547 4.76 -11.53 -7.92
CA ARG A 547 4.92 -12.17 -9.23
C ARG A 547 4.15 -13.47 -9.38
N ALA A 548 4.24 -14.37 -8.40
CA ALA A 548 3.56 -15.66 -8.47
C ALA A 548 2.03 -15.52 -8.57
N ILE A 549 1.46 -14.50 -7.90
CA ILE A 549 0.04 -14.19 -7.94
C ILE A 549 -0.33 -13.71 -9.35
N ARG A 550 0.49 -12.84 -9.94
CA ARG A 550 0.28 -12.34 -11.32
C ARG A 550 0.33 -13.47 -12.34
N ASP A 551 1.37 -14.29 -12.27
CA ASP A 551 1.55 -15.41 -13.21
C ASP A 551 0.35 -16.38 -13.15
N LYS A 552 -0.13 -16.70 -11.94
CA LYS A 552 -1.32 -17.53 -11.75
C LYS A 552 -2.58 -16.86 -12.31
N SER A 553 -2.82 -15.58 -12.01
CA SER A 553 -4.01 -14.87 -12.50
C SER A 553 -4.06 -14.76 -14.03
N ARG A 554 -2.89 -14.79 -14.69
CA ARG A 554 -2.75 -14.69 -16.13
C ARG A 554 -2.77 -16.06 -16.85
N SER A 555 -2.42 -17.14 -16.17
CA SER A 555 -2.47 -18.50 -16.74
C SER A 555 -3.89 -19.03 -16.88
N GLY A 556 -4.85 -18.46 -16.17
CA GLY A 556 -6.25 -18.93 -16.18
C GLY A 556 -6.48 -20.21 -15.38
N ASP A 557 -5.51 -20.58 -14.51
CA ASP A 557 -5.56 -21.74 -13.61
C ASP A 557 -6.15 -21.39 -12.23
#